data_9c10757c4c6baacd713c840b6319f0b6
#
_entry.id   9c10757c4c6baacd713c840b6319f0b6
#
_cell.length_a   1.000
_cell.length_b   1.000
_cell.length_c   1.000
_cell.angle_alpha   90.00
_cell.angle_beta   90.00
_cell.angle_gamma   90.00
#
_symmetry.space_group_name_H-M   'P 1'
#
loop_
_entity.id
_entity.type
_entity.pdbx_description
1 polymer ?
#
loop_
_entity_poly.entity_id
_entity_poly.type
_entity_poly.pdbx_seq_one_letter_code
_entity_poly.pdbx_strand_id
1 'polypeptide(L)'
;MKDKFITKIRLFASLDKELDFINKMNALGYKLVFVQLGIFYKFKKVDYNDGFTIIHATDKTKISDMSSAALLGGYDIVQHTCDGLGNFLYLAGRKGKADEDFISDNEGKLMYYKTVKSYYRFSAMLTFAAFFACTFPFLISLSRIIFILQNYELLGSNKIPTTISIVGVSLGALLGVIFLMAFIRIIILYVKTNKKCKKIVSDMSLYE
;
A
#
# COMPACT_ATOMS: atom_id res chain seq x y z
N MET A 1 -19.84 21.16 16.92
CA MET A 1 -19.62 19.69 16.92
C MET A 1 -18.17 19.43 16.56
N LYS A 2 -17.41 18.61 17.31
CA LYS A 2 -16.06 18.21 16.90
C LYS A 2 -16.17 17.20 15.74
N ASP A 3 -15.53 17.52 14.63
CA ASP A 3 -15.43 16.61 13.48
C ASP A 3 -14.78 15.28 13.93
N LYS A 4 -15.48 14.17 13.75
CA LYS A 4 -14.97 12.84 14.09
C LYS A 4 -14.28 12.23 12.89
N PHE A 5 -12.95 12.04 13.00
CA PHE A 5 -12.13 11.37 11.98
C PHE A 5 -11.77 9.95 12.41
N ILE A 6 -11.67 9.06 11.44
CA ILE A 6 -11.11 7.73 11.63
C ILE A 6 -10.05 7.46 10.56
N THR A 7 -9.01 6.73 10.92
CA THR A 7 -7.98 6.27 9.97
C THR A 7 -8.04 4.75 9.88
N LYS A 8 -8.02 4.23 8.67
CA LYS A 8 -7.96 2.80 8.37
C LYS A 8 -6.70 2.49 7.59
N ILE A 9 -6.02 1.40 7.96
CA ILE A 9 -4.83 0.92 7.26
C ILE A 9 -5.24 -0.29 6.44
N ARG A 10 -5.08 -0.20 5.12
CA ARG A 10 -5.44 -1.27 4.18
C ARG A 10 -4.48 -1.28 2.99
N LEU A 11 -4.25 -2.47 2.44
CA LEU A 11 -3.49 -2.71 1.22
C LEU A 11 -4.39 -3.42 0.21
N PHE A 12 -4.50 -2.87 -0.98
CA PHE A 12 -5.33 -3.42 -2.05
C PHE A 12 -4.49 -3.78 -3.27
N ALA A 13 -4.73 -4.98 -3.85
CA ALA A 13 -4.15 -5.41 -5.13
C ALA A 13 -5.16 -5.28 -6.28
N SER A 14 -6.31 -4.66 -6.03
CA SER A 14 -7.41 -4.54 -6.99
C SER A 14 -8.12 -3.22 -6.76
N LEU A 15 -8.27 -2.46 -7.83
CA LEU A 15 -9.07 -1.24 -7.88
C LEU A 15 -10.48 -1.50 -7.34
N ASP A 16 -11.15 -2.56 -7.83
CA ASP A 16 -12.51 -2.90 -7.42
C ASP A 16 -12.62 -3.07 -5.90
N LYS A 17 -11.66 -3.78 -5.27
CA LYS A 17 -11.64 -3.99 -3.82
C LYS A 17 -11.38 -2.71 -3.03
N GLU A 18 -10.56 -1.82 -3.57
CA GLU A 18 -10.31 -0.51 -2.97
C GLU A 18 -11.56 0.36 -3.04
N LEU A 19 -12.20 0.43 -4.20
CA LEU A 19 -13.46 1.14 -4.41
C LEU A 19 -14.58 0.58 -3.54
N ASP A 20 -14.74 -0.74 -3.49
CA ASP A 20 -15.72 -1.41 -2.61
C ASP A 20 -15.51 -1.04 -1.14
N PHE A 21 -14.25 -1.01 -0.68
CA PHE A 21 -13.94 -0.61 0.68
C PHE A 21 -14.33 0.84 0.95
N ILE A 22 -13.95 1.77 0.08
CA ILE A 22 -14.26 3.19 0.24
C ILE A 22 -15.79 3.41 0.19
N ASN A 23 -16.48 2.77 -0.76
CA ASN A 23 -17.92 2.92 -0.92
C ASN A 23 -18.70 2.27 0.26
N LYS A 24 -18.20 1.17 0.85
CA LYS A 24 -18.73 0.64 2.11
C LYS A 24 -18.57 1.63 3.27
N MET A 25 -17.43 2.32 3.35
CA MET A 25 -17.25 3.37 4.36
C MET A 25 -18.19 4.56 4.11
N ASN A 26 -18.41 4.94 2.85
CA ASN A 26 -19.39 5.97 2.49
C ASN A 26 -20.81 5.57 2.94
N ALA A 27 -21.23 4.33 2.69
CA ALA A 27 -22.52 3.81 3.11
C ALA A 27 -22.71 3.80 4.65
N LEU A 28 -21.61 3.70 5.41
CA LEU A 28 -21.61 3.81 6.88
C LEU A 28 -21.58 5.26 7.40
N GLY A 29 -21.70 6.26 6.53
CA GLY A 29 -21.69 7.68 6.88
C GLY A 29 -20.27 8.24 7.08
N TYR A 30 -19.27 7.66 6.43
CA TYR A 30 -17.89 8.14 6.47
C TYR A 30 -17.40 8.58 5.09
N LYS A 31 -17.23 9.87 4.87
CA LYS A 31 -16.68 10.42 3.61
C LYS A 31 -15.15 10.32 3.62
N LEU A 32 -14.55 9.83 2.53
CA LEU A 32 -13.11 9.86 2.34
C LEU A 32 -12.61 11.31 2.29
N VAL A 33 -11.54 11.62 3.03
CA VAL A 33 -10.93 12.94 3.09
C VAL A 33 -9.51 12.92 2.55
N PHE A 34 -8.78 11.83 2.83
CA PHE A 34 -7.36 11.76 2.51
C PHE A 34 -6.88 10.33 2.41
N VAL A 35 -6.00 10.07 1.43
CA VAL A 35 -5.26 8.80 1.28
C VAL A 35 -3.77 9.11 1.26
N GLN A 36 -3.00 8.42 2.10
CA GLN A 36 -1.55 8.58 2.16
C GLN A 36 -0.87 7.25 1.86
N LEU A 37 0.13 7.29 0.98
CA LEU A 37 0.91 6.14 0.52
C LEU A 37 0.05 4.98 -0.02
N GLY A 38 -1.19 5.22 -0.43
CA GLY A 38 -2.12 4.18 -0.89
C GLY A 38 -2.50 3.12 0.17
N ILE A 39 -2.20 3.38 1.45
CA ILE A 39 -2.45 2.44 2.56
C ILE A 39 -3.16 3.07 3.75
N PHE A 40 -3.02 4.36 3.99
CA PHE A 40 -3.66 5.07 5.10
C PHE A 40 -4.86 5.85 4.55
N TYR A 41 -6.06 5.42 4.88
CA TYR A 41 -7.32 6.03 4.46
C TYR A 41 -7.93 6.79 5.62
N LYS A 42 -8.02 8.12 5.51
CA LYS A 42 -8.64 9.00 6.50
C LYS A 42 -10.05 9.36 6.07
N PHE A 43 -11.00 9.11 6.94
CA PHE A 43 -12.43 9.38 6.73
C PHE A 43 -12.93 10.36 7.77
N LYS A 44 -13.90 11.20 7.36
CA LYS A 44 -14.67 12.10 8.23
C LYS A 44 -16.09 11.56 8.36
N LYS A 45 -16.62 11.51 9.59
CA LYS A 45 -18.02 11.17 9.81
C LYS A 45 -18.91 12.31 9.30
N VAL A 46 -19.93 11.96 8.53
CA VAL A 46 -20.95 12.87 8.00
C VAL A 46 -22.35 12.31 8.34
N ASP A 47 -23.32 13.17 8.55
CA ASP A 47 -24.65 12.74 8.98
C ASP A 47 -25.42 12.04 7.85
N TYR A 48 -25.14 12.44 6.60
CA TYR A 48 -25.72 11.82 5.41
C TYR A 48 -24.69 11.76 4.28
N ASN A 49 -24.58 10.60 3.61
CA ASN A 49 -23.67 10.42 2.50
C ASN A 49 -24.28 9.53 1.42
N ASP A 50 -24.79 10.12 0.36
CA ASP A 50 -25.24 9.48 -0.87
C ASP A 50 -24.15 9.39 -1.93
N GLY A 51 -22.92 9.75 -1.54
CA GLY A 51 -21.77 9.83 -2.43
C GLY A 51 -21.16 8.46 -2.72
N PHE A 52 -20.53 8.39 -3.87
CA PHE A 52 -19.62 7.31 -4.26
C PHE A 52 -18.24 7.89 -4.56
N THR A 53 -17.22 7.03 -4.58
CA THR A 53 -15.85 7.44 -4.87
C THR A 53 -15.35 6.68 -6.08
N ILE A 54 -14.65 7.38 -6.96
CA ILE A 54 -13.93 6.82 -8.11
C ILE A 54 -12.44 7.13 -7.93
N ILE A 55 -11.60 6.22 -8.40
CA ILE A 55 -10.14 6.39 -8.39
C ILE A 55 -9.67 6.37 -9.84
N HIS A 56 -9.03 7.44 -10.26
CA HIS A 56 -8.40 7.53 -11.57
C HIS A 56 -6.89 7.67 -11.42
N ALA A 57 -6.13 6.84 -12.14
CA ALA A 57 -4.68 6.96 -12.24
C ALA A 57 -4.34 7.66 -13.56
N THR A 58 -3.51 8.69 -13.50
CA THR A 58 -3.15 9.48 -14.68
C THR A 58 -1.67 9.87 -14.67
N ASP A 59 -1.16 10.29 -15.81
CA ASP A 59 0.14 10.91 -15.91
C ASP A 59 0.14 12.30 -15.26
N LYS A 60 1.26 12.68 -14.68
CA LYS A 60 1.43 13.99 -14.04
C LYS A 60 1.07 15.15 -14.96
N THR A 61 1.35 15.02 -16.23
CA THR A 61 1.06 16.05 -17.25
C THR A 61 -0.44 16.21 -17.55
N LYS A 62 -1.25 15.16 -17.35
CA LYS A 62 -2.69 15.15 -17.65
C LYS A 62 -3.57 15.44 -16.44
N ILE A 63 -3.00 15.65 -15.25
CA ILE A 63 -3.76 15.83 -14.01
C ILE A 63 -4.68 17.05 -14.07
N SER A 64 -4.17 18.17 -14.59
CA SER A 64 -4.94 19.41 -14.68
C SER A 64 -6.18 19.24 -15.55
N ASP A 65 -6.01 18.60 -16.70
CA ASP A 65 -7.08 18.38 -17.66
C ASP A 65 -8.13 17.42 -17.11
N MET A 66 -7.67 16.31 -16.48
CA MET A 66 -8.54 15.33 -15.83
C MET A 66 -9.29 15.92 -14.63
N SER A 67 -8.63 16.78 -13.85
CA SER A 67 -9.28 17.47 -12.74
C SER A 67 -10.38 18.41 -13.24
N SER A 68 -10.10 19.16 -14.31
CA SER A 68 -11.08 20.07 -14.92
C SER A 68 -12.26 19.28 -15.51
N ALA A 69 -11.98 18.18 -16.22
CA ALA A 69 -13.02 17.31 -16.76
C ALA A 69 -13.87 16.66 -15.65
N ALA A 70 -13.27 16.24 -14.55
CA ALA A 70 -13.98 15.67 -13.40
C ALA A 70 -14.93 16.70 -12.74
N LEU A 71 -14.49 17.94 -12.57
CA LEU A 71 -15.34 19.02 -12.04
C LEU A 71 -16.52 19.29 -12.97
N LEU A 72 -16.32 19.30 -14.30
CA LEU A 72 -17.40 19.44 -15.28
C LEU A 72 -18.37 18.26 -15.24
N GLY A 73 -17.87 17.03 -14.98
CA GLY A 73 -18.68 15.81 -14.79
C GLY A 73 -19.40 15.74 -13.44
N GLY A 74 -19.36 16.79 -12.63
CA GLY A 74 -20.08 16.85 -11.34
C GLY A 74 -19.38 16.13 -10.17
N TYR A 75 -18.07 15.90 -10.28
CA TYR A 75 -17.26 15.31 -9.22
C TYR A 75 -16.56 16.37 -8.37
N ASP A 76 -16.49 16.11 -7.07
CA ASP A 76 -15.59 16.83 -6.16
C ASP A 76 -14.22 16.13 -6.12
N ILE A 77 -13.14 16.87 -6.24
CA ILE A 77 -11.79 16.32 -6.07
C ILE A 77 -11.54 16.16 -4.56
N VAL A 78 -11.46 14.92 -4.11
CA VAL A 78 -11.13 14.61 -2.70
C VAL A 78 -9.65 14.81 -2.46
N GLN A 79 -8.83 14.28 -3.35
CA GLN A 79 -7.38 14.34 -3.24
C GLN A 79 -6.72 14.02 -4.57
N HIS A 80 -5.61 14.69 -4.81
CA HIS A 80 -4.60 14.31 -5.76
C HIS A 80 -3.36 13.84 -4.98
N THR A 81 -2.98 12.56 -5.11
CA THR A 81 -1.72 12.06 -4.55
C THR A 81 -0.67 12.14 -5.64
N CYS A 82 0.35 12.95 -5.39
CA CYS A 82 1.55 13.05 -6.23
C CYS A 82 2.76 12.51 -5.46
N ASP A 83 2.58 11.34 -4.84
CA ASP A 83 3.69 10.64 -4.19
C ASP A 83 4.54 10.05 -5.33
N GLY A 84 5.87 10.05 -5.22
CA GLY A 84 6.78 9.54 -6.28
C GLY A 84 6.53 8.10 -6.75
N LEU A 85 5.42 7.51 -6.35
CA LEU A 85 4.92 6.18 -6.64
C LEU A 85 3.76 6.16 -7.64
N GLY A 86 3.20 7.31 -8.01
CA GLY A 86 2.13 7.45 -8.99
C GLY A 86 1.20 8.62 -8.71
N ASN A 87 0.41 8.94 -9.70
CA ASN A 87 -0.58 10.01 -9.62
C ASN A 87 -1.98 9.40 -9.59
N PHE A 88 -2.62 9.47 -8.44
CA PHE A 88 -3.99 9.03 -8.26
C PHE A 88 -4.89 10.21 -7.97
N LEU A 89 -6.00 10.27 -8.67
CA LEU A 89 -7.06 11.24 -8.46
C LEU A 89 -8.25 10.52 -7.81
N TYR A 90 -8.55 10.88 -6.56
CA TYR A 90 -9.72 10.39 -5.84
C TYR A 90 -10.85 11.39 -6.03
N LEU A 91 -11.93 10.95 -6.65
CA LEU A 91 -13.07 11.76 -7.01
C LEU A 91 -14.30 11.33 -6.22
N ALA A 92 -15.02 12.27 -5.62
CA ALA A 92 -16.28 12.01 -4.96
C ALA A 92 -17.43 12.50 -5.84
N GLY A 93 -18.27 11.58 -6.28
CA GLY A 93 -19.51 11.87 -7.00
C GLY A 93 -20.73 11.76 -6.08
N ARG A 94 -21.84 12.42 -6.47
CA ARG A 94 -23.14 12.23 -5.86
C ARG A 94 -24.04 11.49 -6.84
N LYS A 95 -24.80 10.51 -6.34
CA LYS A 95 -25.74 9.77 -7.17
C LYS A 95 -26.72 10.71 -7.87
N GLY A 96 -26.91 10.51 -9.16
CA GLY A 96 -27.76 11.33 -10.02
C GLY A 96 -27.26 12.72 -10.37
N LYS A 97 -26.03 13.10 -9.94
CA LYS A 97 -25.39 14.35 -10.32
C LYS A 97 -24.08 14.17 -11.06
N ALA A 98 -23.35 13.10 -10.77
CA ALA A 98 -22.10 12.77 -11.41
C ALA A 98 -22.31 11.60 -12.39
N ASP A 99 -21.62 11.66 -13.52
CA ASP A 99 -21.64 10.60 -14.52
C ASP A 99 -20.89 9.37 -13.99
N GLU A 100 -21.63 8.29 -13.67
CA GLU A 100 -21.07 7.07 -13.10
C GLU A 100 -20.13 6.35 -14.08
N ASP A 101 -20.24 6.60 -15.37
CA ASP A 101 -19.41 6.01 -16.44
C ASP A 101 -18.17 6.83 -16.80
N PHE A 102 -17.99 7.99 -16.18
CA PHE A 102 -16.93 8.96 -16.50
C PHE A 102 -15.50 8.36 -16.54
N ILE A 103 -15.23 7.24 -15.88
CA ILE A 103 -13.86 6.67 -15.78
C ILE A 103 -13.89 5.13 -15.88
N SER A 104 -14.69 4.56 -16.77
CA SER A 104 -14.69 3.10 -16.94
C SER A 104 -13.72 2.60 -18.02
N ASP A 105 -12.89 3.48 -18.60
CA ASP A 105 -12.02 3.11 -19.69
C ASP A 105 -10.91 2.12 -19.27
N ASN A 106 -10.55 1.24 -20.18
CA ASN A 106 -9.50 0.24 -19.95
C ASN A 106 -8.12 0.90 -19.80
N GLU A 107 -7.90 2.08 -20.36
CA GLU A 107 -6.65 2.81 -20.28
C GLU A 107 -6.39 3.30 -18.85
N GLY A 108 -7.39 3.93 -18.19
CA GLY A 108 -7.29 4.37 -16.80
C GLY A 108 -7.08 3.20 -15.83
N LYS A 109 -7.78 2.07 -16.05
CA LYS A 109 -7.56 0.84 -15.28
C LYS A 109 -6.15 0.29 -15.48
N LEU A 110 -5.65 0.27 -16.72
CA LEU A 110 -4.29 -0.18 -17.04
C LEU A 110 -3.24 0.70 -16.33
N MET A 111 -3.43 2.03 -16.36
CA MET A 111 -2.55 2.99 -15.69
C MET A 111 -2.55 2.76 -14.18
N TYR A 112 -3.72 2.57 -13.56
CA TYR A 112 -3.82 2.22 -12.14
C TYR A 112 -2.98 0.98 -11.81
N TYR A 113 -3.16 -0.12 -12.55
CA TYR A 113 -2.43 -1.36 -12.26
C TYR A 113 -0.93 -1.25 -12.55
N LYS A 114 -0.49 -0.50 -13.56
CA LYS A 114 0.93 -0.21 -13.81
C LYS A 114 1.55 0.53 -12.61
N THR A 115 0.87 1.54 -12.09
CA THR A 115 1.31 2.35 -10.95
C THR A 115 1.39 1.51 -9.67
N VAL A 116 0.35 0.76 -9.34
CA VAL A 116 0.31 -0.13 -8.17
C VAL A 116 1.38 -1.23 -8.26
N LYS A 117 1.63 -1.77 -9.46
CA LYS A 117 2.70 -2.74 -9.70
C LYS A 117 4.09 -2.14 -9.41
N SER A 118 4.35 -0.90 -9.85
CA SER A 118 5.61 -0.19 -9.56
C SER A 118 5.78 0.02 -8.06
N TYR A 119 4.72 0.42 -7.36
CA TYR A 119 4.70 0.55 -5.91
C TYR A 119 5.09 -0.76 -5.20
N TYR A 120 4.46 -1.88 -5.55
CA TYR A 120 4.79 -3.17 -4.91
C TYR A 120 6.21 -3.63 -5.24
N ARG A 121 6.72 -3.35 -6.45
CA ARG A 121 8.12 -3.63 -6.80
C ARG A 121 9.08 -2.86 -5.89
N PHE A 122 8.86 -1.56 -5.71
CA PHE A 122 9.68 -0.73 -4.83
C PHE A 122 9.58 -1.17 -3.37
N SER A 123 8.36 -1.42 -2.87
CA SER A 123 8.13 -1.91 -1.52
C SER A 123 8.80 -3.27 -1.27
N ALA A 124 8.80 -4.17 -2.24
CA ALA A 124 9.48 -5.46 -2.14
C ALA A 124 11.00 -5.27 -2.00
N MET A 125 11.61 -4.39 -2.81
CA MET A 125 13.04 -4.09 -2.70
C MET A 125 13.40 -3.51 -1.32
N LEU A 126 12.58 -2.56 -0.82
CA LEU A 126 12.80 -1.95 0.48
C LEU A 126 12.66 -2.96 1.63
N THR A 127 11.63 -3.81 1.58
CA THR A 127 11.38 -4.84 2.60
C THR A 127 12.49 -5.91 2.57
N PHE A 128 12.99 -6.26 1.38
CA PHE A 128 14.11 -7.17 1.22
C PHE A 128 15.39 -6.59 1.83
N ALA A 129 15.71 -5.33 1.54
CA ALA A 129 16.85 -4.64 2.14
C ALA A 129 16.74 -4.58 3.68
N ALA A 130 15.56 -4.26 4.22
CA ALA A 130 15.31 -4.25 5.65
C ALA A 130 15.46 -5.63 6.29
N PHE A 131 15.03 -6.71 5.61
CA PHE A 131 15.26 -8.07 6.06
C PHE A 131 16.75 -8.37 6.23
N PHE A 132 17.57 -8.05 5.24
CA PHE A 132 19.04 -8.25 5.34
C PHE A 132 19.67 -7.39 6.42
N ALA A 133 19.27 -6.12 6.53
CA ALA A 133 19.77 -5.23 7.57
C ALA A 133 19.50 -5.74 8.99
N CYS A 134 18.37 -6.44 9.20
CA CYS A 134 18.03 -7.02 10.49
C CYS A 134 18.66 -8.39 10.72
N THR A 135 18.73 -9.25 9.68
CA THR A 135 19.22 -10.63 9.83
C THR A 135 20.72 -10.75 9.86
N PHE A 136 21.46 -9.87 9.19
CA PHE A 136 22.92 -9.93 9.15
C PHE A 136 23.58 -9.72 10.51
N PRO A 137 23.26 -8.67 11.30
CA PRO A 137 23.75 -8.52 12.67
C PRO A 137 23.35 -9.67 13.58
N PHE A 138 22.13 -10.23 13.38
CA PHE A 138 21.67 -11.41 14.12
C PHE A 138 22.58 -12.61 13.89
N LEU A 139 22.93 -12.93 12.62
CA LEU A 139 23.81 -14.04 12.29
C LEU A 139 25.22 -13.87 12.88
N ILE A 140 25.76 -12.65 12.85
CA ILE A 140 27.06 -12.35 13.48
C ILE A 140 27.00 -12.57 14.99
N SER A 141 25.95 -12.10 15.65
CA SER A 141 25.78 -12.26 17.08
C SER A 141 25.59 -13.74 17.46
N LEU A 142 24.83 -14.49 16.67
CA LEU A 142 24.63 -15.92 16.87
C LEU A 142 25.96 -16.69 16.73
N SER A 143 26.75 -16.40 15.70
CA SER A 143 28.06 -17.06 15.51
C SER A 143 29.03 -16.80 16.66
N ARG A 144 29.01 -15.58 17.22
CA ARG A 144 29.81 -15.24 18.42
C ARG A 144 29.36 -16.04 19.64
N ILE A 145 28.06 -16.17 19.87
CA ILE A 145 27.52 -16.96 20.97
C ILE A 145 27.93 -18.42 20.84
N ILE A 146 27.77 -19.01 19.64
CA ILE A 146 28.18 -20.40 19.36
C ILE A 146 29.68 -20.58 19.62
N PHE A 147 30.52 -19.66 19.15
CA PHE A 147 31.97 -19.71 19.38
C PHE A 147 32.32 -19.67 20.87
N ILE A 148 31.68 -18.82 21.66
CA ILE A 148 31.89 -18.74 23.12
C ILE A 148 31.45 -20.03 23.81
N LEU A 149 30.32 -20.61 23.42
CA LEU A 149 29.83 -21.87 23.99
C LEU A 149 30.75 -23.04 23.67
N GLN A 150 31.27 -23.14 22.44
CA GLN A 150 32.18 -24.21 22.02
C GLN A 150 33.55 -24.13 22.72
N ASN A 151 33.99 -22.92 23.09
CA ASN A 151 35.30 -22.69 23.71
C ASN A 151 35.18 -22.27 25.19
N TYR A 152 34.07 -22.63 25.85
CA TYR A 152 33.75 -22.20 27.21
C TYR A 152 34.84 -22.57 28.22
N GLU A 153 35.38 -23.79 28.15
CA GLU A 153 36.44 -24.31 29.03
C GLU A 153 37.76 -23.54 28.86
N LEU A 154 38.07 -23.07 27.64
CA LEU A 154 39.30 -22.32 27.33
C LEU A 154 39.18 -20.84 27.72
N LEU A 155 37.99 -20.27 27.71
CA LEU A 155 37.77 -18.82 27.89
C LEU A 155 37.51 -18.42 29.36
N GLY A 156 37.24 -19.37 30.23
CA GLY A 156 36.93 -19.13 31.65
C GLY A 156 35.54 -18.51 31.89
N SER A 157 35.04 -18.56 33.10
CA SER A 157 33.65 -18.23 33.47
C SER A 157 33.22 -16.78 33.22
N ASN A 158 34.14 -15.86 32.96
CA ASN A 158 33.84 -14.43 32.82
C ASN A 158 33.34 -14.01 31.42
N LYS A 159 33.21 -14.95 30.47
CA LYS A 159 32.82 -14.62 29.10
C LYS A 159 31.49 -15.24 28.67
N ILE A 160 30.59 -15.50 29.60
CA ILE A 160 29.23 -15.93 29.35
C ILE A 160 28.53 -14.86 28.52
N PRO A 161 27.79 -15.21 27.43
CA PRO A 161 26.99 -14.24 26.69
C PRO A 161 26.09 -13.47 27.64
N THR A 162 26.25 -12.15 27.66
CA THR A 162 25.43 -11.32 28.54
C THR A 162 23.97 -11.43 28.12
N THR A 163 23.07 -11.28 29.07
CA THR A 163 21.60 -11.26 28.83
C THR A 163 21.24 -10.31 27.68
N ILE A 164 21.97 -9.20 27.54
CA ILE A 164 21.82 -8.23 26.45
C ILE A 164 22.06 -8.87 25.08
N SER A 165 23.07 -9.75 24.94
CA SER A 165 23.35 -10.42 23.66
C SER A 165 22.26 -11.41 23.29
N ILE A 166 21.71 -12.13 24.26
CA ILE A 166 20.60 -13.10 24.05
C ILE A 166 19.32 -12.36 23.65
N VAL A 167 18.98 -11.26 24.32
CA VAL A 167 17.82 -10.42 24.00
C VAL A 167 17.98 -9.82 22.60
N GLY A 168 19.15 -9.31 22.25
CA GLY A 168 19.43 -8.77 20.92
C GLY A 168 19.25 -9.80 19.80
N VAL A 169 19.72 -11.03 20.02
CA VAL A 169 19.55 -12.16 19.08
C VAL A 169 18.08 -12.51 18.91
N SER A 170 17.32 -12.61 20.01
CA SER A 170 15.89 -12.95 19.97
C SER A 170 15.08 -11.87 19.25
N LEU A 171 15.35 -10.59 19.52
CA LEU A 171 14.68 -9.47 18.85
C LEU A 171 15.00 -9.42 17.36
N GLY A 172 16.25 -9.64 16.98
CA GLY A 172 16.67 -9.69 15.57
C GLY A 172 16.00 -10.83 14.80
N ALA A 173 15.86 -12.01 15.41
CA ALA A 173 15.12 -13.13 14.82
C ALA A 173 13.65 -12.79 14.60
N LEU A 174 12.99 -12.22 15.61
CA LEU A 174 11.58 -11.82 15.54
C LEU A 174 11.35 -10.81 14.42
N LEU A 175 12.17 -9.77 14.35
CA LEU A 175 12.10 -8.76 13.29
C LEU A 175 12.34 -9.36 11.91
N GLY A 176 13.32 -10.26 11.77
CA GLY A 176 13.58 -10.99 10.53
C GLY A 176 12.36 -11.75 10.03
N VAL A 177 11.66 -12.48 10.91
CA VAL A 177 10.42 -13.21 10.57
C VAL A 177 9.32 -12.25 10.13
N ILE A 178 9.14 -11.12 10.82
CA ILE A 178 8.14 -10.11 10.46
C ILE A 178 8.41 -9.54 9.07
N PHE A 179 9.65 -9.16 8.76
CA PHE A 179 10.01 -8.65 7.44
C PHE A 179 9.87 -9.70 6.34
N LEU A 180 10.20 -10.96 6.62
CA LEU A 180 10.01 -12.06 5.68
C LEU A 180 8.52 -12.25 5.34
N MET A 181 7.65 -12.27 6.34
CA MET A 181 6.20 -12.37 6.12
C MET A 181 5.66 -11.17 5.33
N ALA A 182 6.11 -9.96 5.64
CA ALA A 182 5.74 -8.76 4.90
C ALA A 182 6.20 -8.83 3.44
N PHE A 183 7.42 -9.28 3.18
CA PHE A 183 7.98 -9.48 1.85
C PHE A 183 7.17 -10.48 1.03
N ILE A 184 6.88 -11.66 1.58
CA ILE A 184 6.04 -12.68 0.93
C ILE A 184 4.67 -12.11 0.55
N ARG A 185 4.04 -11.37 1.46
CA ARG A 185 2.74 -10.73 1.21
C ARG A 185 2.81 -9.71 0.07
N ILE A 186 3.85 -8.89 0.02
CA ILE A 186 4.06 -7.89 -1.05
C ILE A 186 4.27 -8.59 -2.40
N ILE A 187 5.04 -9.67 -2.45
CA ILE A 187 5.24 -10.47 -3.67
C ILE A 187 3.91 -11.05 -4.17
N ILE A 188 3.09 -11.59 -3.29
CA ILE A 188 1.77 -12.11 -3.66
C ILE A 188 0.89 -11.00 -4.28
N LEU A 189 0.89 -9.81 -3.68
CA LEU A 189 0.16 -8.66 -4.19
C LEU A 189 0.71 -8.21 -5.56
N TYR A 190 2.02 -8.15 -5.73
CA TYR A 190 2.68 -7.85 -7.00
C TYR A 190 2.26 -8.82 -8.11
N VAL A 191 2.31 -10.13 -7.84
CA VAL A 191 1.92 -11.16 -8.82
C VAL A 191 0.44 -11.04 -9.21
N LYS A 192 -0.46 -10.80 -8.24
CA LYS A 192 -1.88 -10.59 -8.50
C LYS A 192 -2.12 -9.36 -9.38
N THR A 193 -1.46 -8.24 -9.07
CA THR A 193 -1.56 -7.00 -9.84
C THR A 193 -1.01 -7.17 -11.26
N ASN A 194 0.12 -7.86 -11.40
CA ASN A 194 0.71 -8.14 -12.72
C ASN A 194 -0.19 -9.02 -13.60
N LYS A 195 -0.89 -10.01 -13.02
CA LYS A 195 -1.88 -10.82 -13.75
C LYS A 195 -3.04 -9.96 -14.26
N LYS A 196 -3.57 -9.03 -13.44
CA LYS A 196 -4.63 -8.11 -13.86
C LYS A 196 -4.17 -7.16 -14.96
N CYS A 197 -2.96 -6.60 -14.84
CA CYS A 197 -2.36 -5.76 -15.87
C CYS A 197 -2.27 -6.49 -17.23
N LYS A 198 -1.75 -7.73 -17.21
CA LYS A 198 -1.66 -8.54 -18.44
C LYS A 198 -3.02 -8.85 -19.04
N LYS A 199 -4.04 -9.14 -18.23
CA LYS A 199 -5.41 -9.39 -18.70
C LYS A 199 -5.98 -8.18 -19.41
N ILE A 200 -5.86 -6.97 -18.84
CA ILE A 200 -6.38 -5.75 -19.48
C ILE A 200 -5.67 -5.48 -20.81
N VAL A 201 -4.34 -5.67 -20.89
CA VAL A 201 -3.59 -5.52 -22.12
C VAL A 201 -4.09 -6.51 -23.20
N SER A 202 -4.32 -7.77 -22.81
CA SER A 202 -4.89 -8.78 -23.71
C SER A 202 -6.30 -8.40 -24.18
N ASP A 203 -7.14 -7.90 -23.29
CA ASP A 203 -8.50 -7.48 -23.62
C ASP A 203 -8.48 -6.27 -24.60
N MET A 204 -7.55 -5.31 -24.40
CA MET A 204 -7.39 -4.17 -25.33
C MET A 204 -6.91 -4.58 -26.72
N SER A 205 -5.97 -5.53 -26.82
CA SER A 205 -5.44 -6.02 -28.11
C SER A 205 -6.44 -6.85 -28.93
N LEU A 206 -7.59 -7.20 -28.37
CA LEU A 206 -8.67 -7.90 -29.08
C LEU A 206 -9.63 -6.93 -29.81
N TYR A 207 -9.51 -5.62 -29.54
CA TYR A 207 -10.35 -4.58 -30.14
C TYR A 207 -9.61 -3.70 -31.17
N GLU A 208 -8.31 -3.94 -31.38
CA GLU A 208 -7.50 -3.43 -32.50
C GLU A 208 -7.50 -4.40 -33.66
#